data_aefad682a90e18b6c83fa6070c63b5b0
#
_entry.id   aefad682a90e18b6c83fa6070c63b5b0
#
_cell.length_a   1.000
_cell.length_b   1.000
_cell.length_c   1.000
_cell.angle_alpha   90.00
_cell.angle_beta   90.00
_cell.angle_gamma   90.00
#
_symmetry.space_group_name_H-M   'P 1'
#
loop_
_entity.id
_entity.type
_entity.pdbx_description
1 polymer ?
#
loop_
_entity_poly.entity_id
_entity_poly.type
_entity_poly.pdbx_seq_one_letter_code
_entity_poly.pdbx_strand_id
1 'polypeptide(L)'
;MAQEHIPGKPMYSVGDRVSFQMTFDKNVETFDGTIEIVDRFGAWEIDNPREPSYDIMVENWRGSGTPMFVKHIRESKIIKITKG
;
A
#
# COMPACT_ATOMS: atom_id res chain seq x y z
N MET A 1 7.94 -0.70 19.45
CA MET A 1 7.09 0.47 19.32
C MET A 1 6.38 0.49 18.00
N ALA A 2 5.12 0.82 18.02
CA ALA A 2 4.36 0.92 16.79
C ALA A 2 4.82 2.15 16.02
N GLN A 3 4.90 2.02 14.70
CA GLN A 3 5.18 3.15 13.85
C GLN A 3 3.94 4.02 13.74
N GLU A 4 4.15 5.30 13.70
CA GLU A 4 3.06 6.24 13.49
C GLU A 4 2.91 6.54 12.02
N HIS A 5 1.67 6.59 11.59
CA HIS A 5 1.34 6.91 10.20
C HIS A 5 0.69 8.27 10.18
N ILE A 6 1.49 9.28 9.89
CA ILE A 6 1.11 10.68 10.07
C ILE A 6 0.72 11.28 8.73
N PRO A 7 -0.47 11.87 8.63
CA PRO A 7 -0.86 12.56 7.39
C PRO A 7 0.16 13.63 7.03
N GLY A 8 0.48 13.72 5.75
CA GLY A 8 1.45 14.67 5.26
C GLY A 8 2.90 14.21 5.35
N LYS A 9 3.15 13.06 5.98
CA LYS A 9 4.51 12.54 6.16
C LYS A 9 4.60 11.10 5.70
N PRO A 10 4.51 10.86 4.38
CA PRO A 10 4.57 9.48 3.88
C PRO A 10 5.95 8.87 4.12
N MET A 11 5.94 7.61 4.49
CA MET A 11 7.16 6.85 4.75
C MET A 11 7.75 6.24 3.49
N TYR A 12 6.98 6.19 2.42
CA TYR A 12 7.38 5.53 1.18
C TYR A 12 7.24 6.49 0.02
N SER A 13 7.94 6.21 -1.07
CA SER A 13 8.01 7.09 -2.22
C SER A 13 7.64 6.35 -3.50
N VAL A 14 7.28 7.12 -4.53
CA VAL A 14 7.08 6.57 -5.86
C VAL A 14 8.35 5.84 -6.29
N GLY A 15 8.17 4.63 -6.79
CA GLY A 15 9.28 3.79 -7.21
C GLY A 15 9.73 2.79 -6.17
N ASP A 16 9.31 2.95 -4.93
CA ASP A 16 9.65 1.97 -3.91
C ASP A 16 8.91 0.67 -4.15
N ARG A 17 9.62 -0.44 -4.01
CA ARG A 17 8.99 -1.73 -4.08
C ARG A 17 8.70 -2.20 -2.66
N VAL A 18 7.44 -2.53 -2.42
CA VAL A 18 6.97 -2.81 -1.06
C VAL A 18 6.15 -4.09 -1.02
N SER A 19 6.07 -4.66 0.18
CA SER A 19 5.12 -5.75 0.48
C SER A 19 4.00 -5.15 1.30
N PHE A 20 2.78 -5.53 0.97
CA PHE A 20 1.62 -5.01 1.69
C PHE A 20 0.57 -6.11 1.84
N GLN A 21 -0.37 -5.90 2.74
CA GLN A 21 -1.40 -6.88 3.04
C GLN A 21 -2.78 -6.37 2.66
N MET A 22 -3.61 -7.28 2.19
CA MET A 22 -5.02 -7.04 1.95
C MET A 22 -5.81 -8.20 2.54
N THR A 23 -7.06 -7.94 2.90
CA THR A 23 -7.93 -8.95 3.47
C THR A 23 -9.05 -9.28 2.48
N PHE A 24 -9.18 -10.56 2.16
CA PHE A 24 -10.27 -11.05 1.31
C PHE A 24 -11.02 -12.12 2.09
N ASP A 25 -12.31 -11.93 2.32
CA ASP A 25 -13.13 -12.92 3.01
C ASP A 25 -12.47 -13.45 4.28
N LYS A 26 -11.99 -12.53 5.12
CA LYS A 26 -11.34 -12.86 6.38
C LYS A 26 -9.96 -13.48 6.22
N ASN A 27 -9.47 -13.63 5.02
CA ASN A 27 -8.11 -14.13 4.78
C ASN A 27 -7.19 -12.98 4.45
N VAL A 28 -6.06 -12.93 5.13
CA VAL A 28 -5.05 -11.91 4.89
C VAL A 28 -4.06 -12.45 3.87
N GLU A 29 -3.87 -11.68 2.79
CA GLU A 29 -2.93 -12.05 1.75
C GLU A 29 -1.88 -10.97 1.62
N THR A 30 -0.67 -11.36 1.30
CA THR A 30 0.46 -10.44 1.14
C THR A 30 0.81 -10.35 -0.34
N PHE A 31 1.04 -9.11 -0.78
CA PHE A 31 1.40 -8.83 -2.16
C PHE A 31 2.66 -7.98 -2.21
N ASP A 32 3.38 -8.09 -3.30
CA ASP A 32 4.53 -7.23 -3.58
C ASP A 32 4.20 -6.38 -4.79
N GLY A 33 4.59 -5.12 -4.73
CA GLY A 33 4.36 -4.24 -5.86
C GLY A 33 5.20 -2.99 -5.78
N THR A 34 5.04 -2.13 -6.78
CA THR A 34 5.78 -0.88 -6.87
C THR A 34 4.84 0.29 -6.68
N ILE A 35 5.23 1.22 -5.83
CA ILE A 35 4.42 2.41 -5.57
C ILE A 35 4.47 3.31 -6.80
N GLU A 36 3.29 3.66 -7.31
CA GLU A 36 3.17 4.54 -8.46
C GLU A 36 2.67 5.92 -8.06
N ILE A 37 1.83 6.01 -7.05
CA ILE A 37 1.26 7.27 -6.61
C ILE A 37 1.27 7.30 -5.09
N VAL A 38 1.65 8.45 -4.53
CA VAL A 38 1.62 8.69 -3.09
C VAL A 38 0.58 9.75 -2.81
N ASP A 39 -0.38 9.40 -1.95
CA ASP A 39 -1.37 10.35 -1.48
C ASP A 39 -1.00 10.71 -0.03
N ARG A 40 -0.43 11.88 0.15
CA ARG A 40 0.17 12.25 1.42
C ARG A 40 -0.82 12.31 2.57
N PHE A 41 -2.07 12.61 2.27
CA PHE A 41 -3.08 12.78 3.31
C PHE A 41 -4.13 11.67 3.29
N GLY A 42 -3.86 10.62 2.52
CA GLY A 42 -4.78 9.51 2.41
C GLY A 42 -5.88 9.76 1.40
N ALA A 43 -6.50 8.69 0.98
CA ALA A 43 -7.53 8.73 -0.05
C ALA A 43 -8.84 9.08 0.62
N TRP A 44 -9.18 10.36 0.58
CA TRP A 44 -10.48 10.78 1.04
C TRP A 44 -10.64 10.63 2.51
N GLU A 45 -11.76 11.04 2.92
CA GLU A 45 -12.16 11.05 4.29
C GLU A 45 -12.90 9.81 4.70
N ILE A 46 -12.78 8.78 3.93
CA ILE A 46 -13.52 7.56 4.23
C ILE A 46 -13.09 6.99 5.55
N ASP A 47 -11.82 7.08 5.86
CA ASP A 47 -11.26 6.48 7.05
C ASP A 47 -10.78 7.53 8.01
N ASN A 48 -10.94 7.23 9.27
CA ASN A 48 -10.51 8.10 10.33
C ASN A 48 -9.83 7.23 11.39
N PRO A 49 -8.59 7.52 11.77
CA PRO A 49 -7.80 8.68 11.35
C PRO A 49 -7.20 8.48 9.98
N ARG A 50 -6.90 9.61 9.34
CA ARG A 50 -6.25 9.57 8.05
C ARG A 50 -4.79 9.21 8.19
N GLU A 51 -4.27 8.58 7.18
CA GLU A 51 -2.86 8.29 7.06
C GLU A 51 -2.52 8.33 5.59
N PRO A 52 -1.23 8.43 5.23
CA PRO A 52 -0.87 8.37 3.81
C PRO A 52 -1.35 7.07 3.18
N SER A 53 -1.70 7.14 1.91
CA SER A 53 -2.09 5.96 1.17
C SER A 53 -1.34 5.94 -0.15
N TYR A 54 -1.35 4.77 -0.79
CA TYR A 54 -0.50 4.53 -1.94
C TYR A 54 -1.27 3.74 -2.98
N ASP A 55 -1.00 4.06 -4.25
CA ASP A 55 -1.47 3.24 -5.35
C ASP A 55 -0.30 2.41 -5.81
N ILE A 56 -0.47 1.09 -5.83
CA ILE A 56 0.62 0.15 -5.99
C ILE A 56 0.34 -0.76 -7.17
N MET A 57 1.32 -0.89 -8.06
CA MET A 57 1.21 -1.80 -9.21
C MET A 57 1.74 -3.16 -8.82
N VAL A 58 0.88 -4.17 -8.91
CA VAL A 58 1.22 -5.56 -8.67
C VAL A 58 1.27 -6.27 -10.02
N GLU A 59 2.45 -6.74 -10.42
CA GLU A 59 2.65 -7.25 -11.77
C GLU A 59 1.92 -8.56 -12.04
N ASN A 60 1.86 -9.41 -11.02
CA ASN A 60 1.28 -10.74 -11.19
C ASN A 60 0.18 -10.92 -10.15
N TRP A 61 -0.98 -10.35 -10.44
CA TRP A 61 -2.07 -10.32 -9.49
C TRP A 61 -2.58 -11.73 -9.21
N ARG A 62 -2.34 -12.18 -7.98
CA ARG A 62 -2.83 -13.45 -7.46
C ARG A 62 -2.50 -14.65 -8.37
N GLY A 63 -1.35 -14.58 -9.03
CA GLY A 63 -0.92 -15.67 -9.90
C GLY A 63 -1.54 -15.69 -11.27
N SER A 64 -2.31 -14.65 -11.61
CA SER A 64 -3.00 -14.60 -12.90
C SER A 64 -2.10 -14.26 -14.08
N GLY A 65 -0.91 -13.73 -13.80
CA GLY A 65 -0.05 -13.24 -14.87
C GLY A 65 -0.48 -11.87 -15.39
N THR A 66 -1.47 -11.26 -14.79
CA THR A 66 -2.01 -9.98 -15.21
C THR A 66 -1.71 -8.92 -14.16
N PRO A 67 -1.27 -7.72 -14.57
CA PRO A 67 -1.03 -6.66 -13.59
C PRO A 67 -2.33 -6.11 -13.04
N MET A 68 -2.28 -5.67 -11.79
CA MET A 68 -3.40 -5.02 -11.15
C MET A 68 -2.90 -3.76 -10.46
N PHE A 69 -3.56 -2.64 -10.73
CA PHE A 69 -3.24 -1.39 -10.08
C PHE A 69 -4.13 -1.28 -8.84
N VAL A 70 -3.54 -1.51 -7.69
CA VAL A 70 -4.28 -1.54 -6.43
C VAL A 70 -4.22 -0.15 -5.81
N LYS A 71 -5.39 0.45 -5.63
CA LYS A 71 -5.48 1.83 -5.19
C LYS A 71 -5.79 1.94 -3.71
N HIS A 72 -5.33 3.05 -3.13
CA HIS A 72 -5.73 3.45 -1.77
C HIS A 72 -5.31 2.46 -0.70
N ILE A 73 -4.07 1.99 -0.82
CA ILE A 73 -3.50 1.12 0.20
C ILE A 73 -2.98 2.00 1.32
N ARG A 74 -3.52 1.82 2.52
CA ARG A 74 -3.10 2.59 3.67
C ARG A 74 -1.67 2.26 4.05
N GLU A 75 -0.95 3.25 4.52
CA GLU A 75 0.44 3.07 4.92
C GLU A 75 0.58 1.96 5.95
N SER A 76 -0.38 1.85 6.87
CA SER A 76 -0.33 0.83 7.90
C SER A 76 -0.46 -0.59 7.34
N LYS A 77 -0.89 -0.75 6.10
CA LYS A 77 -0.97 -2.06 5.47
C LYS A 77 0.33 -2.45 4.79
N ILE A 78 1.25 -1.54 4.63
CA ILE A 78 2.54 -1.84 4.04
C ILE A 78 3.44 -2.42 5.12
N ILE A 79 4.02 -3.58 4.84
CA ILE A 79 4.82 -4.30 5.82
C ILE A 79 6.27 -3.84 5.80
N LYS A 80 6.82 -3.73 4.60
CA LYS A 80 8.24 -3.41 4.47
C LYS A 80 8.55 -3.03 3.03
N ILE A 81 9.70 -2.38 2.86
CA ILE A 81 10.27 -2.16 1.54
C ILE A 81 10.99 -3.44 1.13
N THR A 82 10.72 -3.91 -0.08
CA THR A 82 11.44 -5.04 -0.64
C THR A 82 12.40 -4.51 -1.69
N LYS A 83 13.59 -5.08 -1.74
CA LYS A 83 14.56 -4.70 -2.77
C LYS A 83 14.53 -5.73 -3.86
N GLY A 84 14.23 -5.27 -5.03
CA GLY A 84 14.13 -6.15 -6.18
C GLY A 84 15.45 -6.68 -6.65
#